data_cc728355c06e6b59e2bfb6cb642f3058
#
_entry.id   cc728355c06e6b59e2bfb6cb642f3058
#
_cell.length_a   1.000
_cell.length_b   1.000
_cell.length_c   1.000
_cell.angle_alpha   90.00
_cell.angle_beta   90.00
_cell.angle_gamma   90.00
#
_symmetry.space_group_name_H-M   'P 1'
#
loop_
_entity.id
_entity.type
_entity.pdbx_description
1 polymer ?
#
loop_
_entity_poly.entity_id
_entity_poly.type
_entity_poly.pdbx_seq_one_letter_code
_entity_poly.pdbx_strand_id
1 'polypeptide(L)' 'DEELYTVAFKYGKEEFERRSLVLLTPEQRIKIAKELYFKYNASHKQIRRILKLDQSIISELFPQK' A
#
# COMPACT_ATOMS: atom_id res chain seq x y z
N ASP A 1 1.79 12.42 -1.10
CA ASP A 1 0.77 11.37 -1.00
C ASP A 1 0.09 11.06 -2.33
N GLU A 2 -0.16 12.09 -3.15
CA GLU A 2 -0.80 11.88 -4.43
C GLU A 2 0.02 10.99 -5.37
N GLU A 3 1.32 11.16 -5.37
CA GLU A 3 2.21 10.33 -6.18
C GLU A 3 2.15 8.87 -5.74
N LEU A 4 2.20 8.65 -4.44
CA LEU A 4 2.14 7.30 -3.89
C LEU A 4 0.79 6.66 -4.16
N TYR A 5 -0.28 7.44 -4.04
CA TYR A 5 -1.61 6.95 -4.34
C TYR A 5 -1.71 6.50 -5.81
N THR A 6 -1.19 7.33 -6.71
CA THR A 6 -1.20 7.02 -8.13
C THR A 6 -0.40 5.75 -8.43
N VAL A 7 0.77 5.60 -7.80
CA VAL A 7 1.59 4.40 -7.95
C VAL A 7 0.84 3.17 -7.45
N ALA A 8 0.22 3.28 -6.28
CA ALA A 8 -0.53 2.16 -5.70
C ALA A 8 -1.70 1.76 -6.58
N PHE A 9 -2.44 2.75 -7.07
CA PHE A 9 -3.58 2.50 -7.95
C PHE A 9 -3.14 1.82 -9.25
N LYS A 10 -2.07 2.30 -9.84
CA LYS A 10 -1.54 1.74 -11.08
C LYS A 10 -1.04 0.31 -10.85
N TYR A 11 -0.37 0.08 -9.75
CA TYR A 11 0.13 -1.24 -9.40
C TYR A 11 -1.02 -2.23 -9.23
N GLY A 12 -2.06 -1.82 -8.51
CA GLY A 12 -3.23 -2.66 -8.32
C GLY A 12 -3.92 -3.00 -9.62
N LYS A 13 -4.02 -2.03 -10.52
CA LYS A 13 -4.63 -2.24 -11.82
C LYS A 13 -3.82 -3.19 -12.69
N GLU A 14 -2.50 -3.01 -12.72
CA GLU A 14 -1.63 -3.82 -13.57
C GLU A 14 -1.41 -5.22 -13.04
N GLU A 15 -1.21 -5.36 -11.73
CA GLU A 15 -0.89 -6.65 -11.13
C GLU A 15 -2.13 -7.47 -10.78
N PHE A 16 -3.20 -6.81 -10.37
CA PHE A 16 -4.38 -7.50 -9.88
C PHE A 16 -5.65 -7.18 -10.66
N GLU A 17 -5.53 -6.38 -11.70
CA GLU A 17 -6.66 -5.99 -12.55
C GLU A 17 -7.81 -5.35 -11.76
N ARG A 18 -7.48 -4.64 -10.68
CA ARG A 18 -8.48 -3.97 -9.85
C ARG A 18 -8.54 -2.48 -10.19
N ARG A 19 -9.74 -1.98 -10.35
CA ARG A 19 -9.96 -0.58 -10.70
C ARG A 19 -9.98 0.35 -9.49
N SER A 20 -10.04 -0.20 -8.30
CA SER A 20 -10.07 0.58 -7.08
C SER A 20 -9.30 -0.14 -5.99
N LEU A 21 -8.58 0.63 -5.17
CA LEU A 21 -7.85 0.06 -4.05
C LEU A 21 -8.77 -0.58 -3.02
N VAL A 22 -10.04 -0.15 -3.00
CA VAL A 22 -11.04 -0.73 -2.09
C VAL A 22 -11.35 -2.17 -2.45
N LEU A 23 -11.20 -2.53 -3.73
CA LEU A 23 -11.50 -3.89 -4.20
C LEU A 23 -10.37 -4.88 -3.96
N LEU A 24 -9.23 -4.41 -3.48
CA LEU A 24 -8.09 -5.27 -3.21
C LEU A 24 -8.32 -6.12 -1.97
N THR A 25 -7.88 -7.37 -2.02
CA THR A 25 -7.87 -8.22 -0.82
C THR A 25 -6.80 -7.72 0.14
N PRO A 26 -6.89 -8.08 1.44
CA PRO A 26 -5.86 -7.70 2.39
C PRO A 26 -4.45 -8.14 1.96
N GLU A 27 -4.34 -9.33 1.38
CA GLU A 27 -3.05 -9.82 0.89
C GLU A 27 -2.51 -8.96 -0.24
N GLN A 28 -3.37 -8.55 -1.17
CA GLN A 28 -2.97 -7.70 -2.28
C GLN A 28 -2.54 -6.33 -1.77
N ARG A 29 -3.26 -5.79 -0.79
CA ARG A 29 -2.90 -4.51 -0.17
C ARG A 29 -1.53 -4.58 0.48
N ILE A 30 -1.24 -5.67 1.17
CA ILE A 30 0.06 -5.87 1.81
C ILE A 30 1.17 -5.91 0.77
N LYS A 31 0.92 -6.56 -0.35
CA LYS A 31 1.90 -6.64 -1.42
C LYS A 31 2.23 -5.26 -1.98
N ILE A 32 1.20 -4.45 -2.20
CA ILE A 32 1.40 -3.09 -2.68
C ILE A 32 2.11 -2.25 -1.60
N ALA A 33 1.75 -2.45 -0.34
CA ALA A 33 2.37 -1.74 0.76
C ALA A 33 3.87 -2.00 0.81
N LYS A 34 4.29 -3.23 0.60
CA LYS A 34 5.70 -3.58 0.56
C LYS A 34 6.42 -2.84 -0.56
N GLU A 35 5.81 -2.76 -1.72
CA GLU A 35 6.40 -2.01 -2.83
C GLU A 35 6.56 -0.54 -2.48
N LEU A 36 5.52 0.07 -1.91
CA LEU A 36 5.60 1.48 -1.54
C LEU A 36 6.65 1.71 -0.47
N TYR A 37 6.73 0.82 0.51
CA TYR A 37 7.68 0.99 1.61
C TYR A 37 9.12 0.83 1.15
N PHE A 38 9.42 -0.22 0.41
CA PHE A 38 10.79 -0.55 0.04
C PHE A 38 11.28 0.19 -1.21
N LYS A 39 10.42 0.41 -2.18
CA LYS A 39 10.80 1.10 -3.41
C LYS A 39 10.66 2.61 -3.32
N TYR A 40 9.59 3.08 -2.71
CA TYR A 40 9.28 4.49 -2.70
C TYR A 40 9.48 5.14 -1.34
N ASN A 41 9.96 4.36 -0.39
CA ASN A 41 10.26 4.86 0.96
C ASN A 41 9.06 5.51 1.64
N ALA A 42 7.87 4.97 1.42
CA ALA A 42 6.66 5.50 2.01
C ALA A 42 6.66 5.29 3.53
N SER A 43 6.09 6.25 4.25
CA SER A 43 5.97 6.15 5.69
C SER A 43 4.78 5.27 6.08
N HIS A 44 4.75 4.81 7.33
CA HIS A 44 3.61 4.05 7.85
C HIS A 44 2.31 4.82 7.69
N LYS A 45 2.36 6.12 7.96
CA LYS A 45 1.18 6.98 7.86
C LYS A 45 0.66 7.04 6.43
N GLN A 46 1.56 7.13 5.46
CA GLN A 46 1.18 7.17 4.05
C GLN A 46 0.57 5.85 3.61
N ILE A 47 1.18 4.75 3.98
CA ILE A 47 0.68 3.42 3.64
C ILE A 47 -0.71 3.20 4.24
N ARG A 48 -0.88 3.56 5.51
CA ARG A 48 -2.16 3.40 6.17
C ARG A 48 -3.25 4.23 5.51
N ARG A 49 -2.91 5.45 5.11
CA ARG A 49 -3.86 6.34 4.48
C ARG A 49 -4.26 5.86 3.08
N ILE A 50 -3.29 5.40 2.32
CA ILE A 50 -3.52 5.01 0.93
C ILE A 50 -4.22 3.65 0.84
N LEU A 51 -3.71 2.67 1.58
CA LEU A 51 -4.19 1.29 1.48
C LEU A 51 -5.18 0.92 2.58
N LYS A 52 -5.40 1.81 3.54
CA LYS A 52 -6.34 1.61 4.64
C LYS A 52 -6.06 0.33 5.43
N LEU A 53 -4.79 0.04 5.64
CA LEU A 53 -4.36 -1.07 6.48
C LEU A 53 -4.32 -0.65 7.94
N ASP A 54 -4.58 -1.60 8.83
CA ASP A 54 -4.49 -1.34 10.26
C ASP A 54 -3.07 -1.01 10.68
N GLN A 55 -2.95 -0.13 11.67
CA GLN A 55 -1.65 0.25 12.19
C GLN A 55 -0.90 -0.97 12.75
N SER A 56 -1.60 -1.90 13.36
CA SER A 56 -0.97 -3.10 13.91
C SER A 56 -0.35 -3.96 12.80
N ILE A 57 -1.02 -4.08 11.67
CA ILE A 57 -0.50 -4.83 10.53
C ILE A 57 0.74 -4.15 9.98
N ILE A 58 0.67 -2.84 9.83
CA ILE A 58 1.80 -2.07 9.30
C ILE A 58 3.00 -2.16 10.23
N SER A 59 2.77 -2.07 11.54
CA SER A 59 3.85 -2.15 12.52
C SER A 59 4.52 -3.52 12.54
N GLU A 60 3.76 -4.58 12.28
CA GLU A 60 4.32 -5.92 12.21
C GLU A 60 5.13 -6.15 10.94
N LEU A 61 4.63 -5.65 9.83
CA LEU A 61 5.26 -5.89 8.53
C LEU A 61 6.46 -4.98 8.26
N PHE A 62 6.39 -3.75 8.75
CA PHE A 62 7.40 -2.75 8.45
C PHE A 62 7.96 -2.15 9.73
N PRO A 63 9.26 -2.24 9.94
CA PRO A 63 9.87 -1.60 11.11
C PRO A 63 9.72 -0.09 11.01
N GLN A 64 9.53 0.53 12.16
CA GLN A 64 9.44 1.98 12.21
C GLN A 64 10.81 2.60 11.98
N LYS A 65 10.82 3.59 11.11
CA LYS A 65 12.07 4.31 10.79
C LYS A 65 12.38 5.40 11.79
#